data_83d072badab6bed0f760c4460c538aa3
#
_entry.id   83d072badab6bed0f760c4460c538aa3
#
_cell.length_a   1.000
_cell.length_b   1.000
_cell.length_c   1.000
_cell.angle_alpha   90.00
_cell.angle_beta   90.00
_cell.angle_gamma   90.00
#
_symmetry.space_group_name_H-M   'P 1'
#
loop_
_entity.id
_entity.type
_entity.pdbx_description
1 polymer ?
#
loop_
_entity_poly.entity_id
_entity_poly.type
_entity_poly.pdbx_seq_one_letter_code
_entity_poly.pdbx_strand_id
1 'polypeptide(L)'
;MIIKPLYKWRIKKRALDLAQYQVECLERFGPFQPTKNLHSIWFHAVSVGETNAAQPLVEHYLNLGHPVLLTNTTKTGQARAKALFLNEQYQDLFQAVYLPADQKHLVRAFFQQYQPKILLLVE
;
A
#
# COMPACT_ATOMS: atom_id res chain seq x y z
N MET A 1 -12.67 3.02 19.13
CA MET A 1 -12.72 1.63 18.73
C MET A 1 -11.61 0.81 19.38
N ILE A 2 -11.97 -0.29 20.04
CA ILE A 2 -11.07 -1.09 20.86
C ILE A 2 -9.97 -1.77 20.04
N ILE A 3 -10.26 -2.09 18.78
CA ILE A 3 -9.35 -2.85 17.91
C ILE A 3 -8.07 -2.06 17.56
N LYS A 4 -8.16 -0.71 17.46
CA LYS A 4 -7.03 0.11 17.03
C LYS A 4 -5.83 0.06 17.99
N PRO A 5 -5.97 0.20 19.32
CA PRO A 5 -4.83 0.09 20.23
C PRO A 5 -4.18 -1.28 20.18
N LEU A 6 -4.96 -2.36 20.09
CA LEU A 6 -4.42 -3.72 19.98
C LEU A 6 -3.68 -3.91 18.66
N TYR A 7 -4.22 -3.37 17.57
CA TYR A 7 -3.60 -3.42 16.27
C TYR A 7 -2.24 -2.69 16.29
N LYS A 8 -2.19 -1.48 16.87
CA LYS A 8 -0.93 -0.72 17.01
C LYS A 8 0.10 -1.46 17.84
N TRP A 9 -0.32 -2.13 18.91
CA TRP A 9 0.59 -2.94 19.72
C TRP A 9 1.21 -4.07 18.92
N ARG A 10 0.42 -4.75 18.08
CA ARG A 10 0.91 -5.82 17.21
C ARG A 10 1.91 -5.30 16.19
N ILE A 11 1.65 -4.15 15.61
CA ILE A 11 2.56 -3.49 14.66
C ILE A 11 3.88 -3.17 15.34
N LYS A 12 3.83 -2.57 16.52
CA LYS A 12 5.01 -2.21 17.29
C LYS A 12 5.86 -3.44 17.62
N LYS A 13 5.22 -4.53 18.01
CA LYS A 13 5.90 -5.78 18.35
C LYS A 13 6.61 -6.40 17.16
N ARG A 14 6.03 -6.27 15.95
CA ARG A 14 6.60 -6.83 14.72
C ARG A 14 7.65 -5.94 14.07
N ALA A 15 7.60 -4.65 14.34
CA ALA A 15 8.52 -3.70 13.71
C ALA A 15 9.96 -3.94 14.18
N LEU A 16 10.92 -3.85 13.25
CA LEU A 16 12.33 -4.03 13.57
C LEU A 16 12.88 -2.85 14.34
N ASP A 17 12.35 -1.65 14.12
CA ASP A 17 12.75 -0.44 14.81
C ASP A 17 11.58 0.55 14.88
N LEU A 18 11.80 1.64 15.61
CA LEU A 18 10.79 2.67 15.82
C LEU A 18 10.40 3.37 14.52
N ALA A 19 11.34 3.57 13.60
CA ALA A 19 11.06 4.23 12.32
C ALA A 19 10.11 3.38 11.48
N GLN A 20 10.31 2.07 11.40
CA GLN A 20 9.40 1.17 10.72
C GLN A 20 8.00 1.20 11.33
N TYR A 21 7.94 1.18 12.67
CA TYR A 21 6.67 1.26 13.37
C TYR A 21 5.91 2.53 13.04
N GLN A 22 6.61 3.67 13.05
CA GLN A 22 5.99 4.96 12.74
C GLN A 22 5.46 5.03 11.30
N VAL A 23 6.23 4.55 10.33
CA VAL A 23 5.82 4.51 8.93
C VAL A 23 4.58 3.62 8.76
N GLU A 24 4.61 2.44 9.33
CA GLU A 24 3.47 1.52 9.22
C GLU A 24 2.21 2.13 9.85
N CYS A 25 2.33 2.78 10.99
CA CYS A 25 1.21 3.45 11.63
C CYS A 25 0.63 4.57 10.77
N LEU A 26 1.48 5.39 10.15
CA LEU A 26 1.02 6.45 9.26
C LEU A 26 0.28 5.88 8.04
N GLU A 27 0.78 4.79 7.46
CA GLU A 27 0.15 4.18 6.29
C GLU A 27 -1.18 3.53 6.63
N ARG A 28 -1.34 2.98 7.84
CA ARG A 28 -2.58 2.29 8.23
C ARG A 28 -3.61 3.21 8.90
N PHE A 29 -3.17 4.21 9.64
CA PHE A 29 -4.04 5.03 10.47
C PHE A 29 -4.04 6.51 10.11
N GLY A 30 -3.13 6.95 9.25
CA GLY A 30 -3.00 8.34 8.87
C GLY A 30 -2.28 9.18 9.93
N PRO A 31 -2.04 10.46 9.63
CA PRO A 31 -2.29 11.10 8.35
C PRO A 31 -1.48 10.45 7.22
N PHE A 32 -2.16 10.24 6.08
CA PHE A 32 -1.55 9.48 4.99
C PHE A 32 -0.46 10.29 4.29
N GLN A 33 0.57 9.57 3.82
CA GLN A 33 1.70 10.17 3.15
C GLN A 33 1.31 10.79 1.80
N PRO A 34 2.07 11.79 1.30
CA PRO A 34 1.80 12.36 0.00
C PRO A 34 1.78 11.30 -1.09
N THR A 35 0.88 11.45 -2.03
CA THR A 35 0.83 10.57 -3.19
C THR A 35 1.83 11.02 -4.25
N LYS A 36 2.47 10.05 -4.92
CA LYS A 36 3.34 10.35 -6.05
C LYS A 36 2.53 10.81 -7.25
N ASN A 37 1.39 10.17 -7.46
CA ASN A 37 0.53 10.43 -8.62
C ASN A 37 -0.93 10.35 -8.22
N LEU A 38 -1.75 11.23 -8.78
CA LEU A 38 -3.20 11.13 -8.68
C LEU A 38 -3.72 10.20 -9.77
N HIS A 39 -4.91 9.65 -9.54
CA HIS A 39 -5.63 8.82 -10.50
C HIS A 39 -4.85 7.55 -10.89
N SER A 40 -4.11 7.00 -9.94
CA SER A 40 -3.41 5.73 -10.12
C SER A 40 -4.38 4.57 -10.28
N ILE A 41 -3.94 3.52 -10.96
CA ILE A 41 -4.62 2.23 -10.90
C ILE A 41 -4.23 1.61 -9.56
N TRP A 42 -5.23 1.31 -8.74
CA TRP A 42 -5.01 0.80 -7.40
C TRP A 42 -5.18 -0.72 -7.39
N PHE A 43 -4.11 -1.43 -7.05
CA PHE A 43 -4.13 -2.87 -6.82
C PHE A 43 -4.10 -3.14 -5.33
N HIS A 44 -4.99 -3.99 -4.84
CA HIS A 44 -4.87 -4.52 -3.48
C HIS A 44 -4.50 -5.99 -3.53
N ALA A 45 -3.35 -6.33 -2.95
CA ALA A 45 -2.83 -7.69 -2.83
C ALA A 45 -2.48 -7.94 -1.38
N VAL A 46 -3.13 -8.91 -0.72
CA VAL A 46 -3.01 -9.09 0.72
C VAL A 46 -1.58 -9.39 1.14
N SER A 47 -0.94 -10.38 0.50
CA SER A 47 0.35 -10.92 0.91
C SER A 47 1.25 -11.19 -0.30
N VAL A 48 2.33 -11.95 -0.06
CA VAL A 48 3.33 -12.27 -1.10
C VAL A 48 2.71 -13.01 -2.28
N GLY A 49 1.84 -14.00 -2.02
CA GLY A 49 1.25 -14.80 -3.10
C GLY A 49 0.44 -13.96 -4.07
N GLU A 50 -0.44 -13.10 -3.56
CA GLU A 50 -1.25 -12.23 -4.39
C GLU A 50 -0.40 -11.16 -5.08
N THR A 51 0.64 -10.68 -4.41
CA THR A 51 1.58 -9.71 -5.01
C THR A 51 2.29 -10.32 -6.20
N ASN A 52 2.78 -11.56 -6.07
CA ASN A 52 3.40 -12.28 -7.18
C ASN A 52 2.40 -12.51 -8.32
N ALA A 53 1.16 -12.87 -8.00
CA ALA A 53 0.11 -13.09 -9.00
C ALA A 53 -0.23 -11.79 -9.76
N ALA A 54 -0.15 -10.64 -9.11
CA ALA A 54 -0.42 -9.35 -9.73
C ALA A 54 0.70 -8.86 -10.64
N GLN A 55 1.90 -9.40 -10.50
CA GLN A 55 3.08 -8.86 -11.18
C GLN A 55 2.91 -8.64 -12.68
N PRO A 56 2.43 -9.60 -13.48
CA PRO A 56 2.31 -9.37 -14.93
C PRO A 56 1.40 -8.19 -15.27
N LEU A 57 0.29 -8.06 -14.55
CA LEU A 57 -0.67 -6.99 -14.81
C LEU A 57 -0.16 -5.62 -14.36
N VAL A 58 0.49 -5.57 -13.20
CA VAL A 58 1.10 -4.35 -12.70
C VAL A 58 2.17 -3.85 -13.66
N GLU A 59 3.06 -4.75 -14.09
CA GLU A 59 4.11 -4.38 -15.04
C GLU A 59 3.54 -3.92 -16.38
N HIS A 60 2.46 -4.55 -16.84
CA HIS A 60 1.79 -4.15 -18.07
C HIS A 60 1.37 -2.67 -18.01
N TYR A 61 0.70 -2.27 -16.94
CA TYR A 61 0.25 -0.88 -16.79
C TYR A 61 1.42 0.09 -16.58
N LEU A 62 2.40 -0.29 -15.76
CA LEU A 62 3.58 0.54 -15.57
C LEU A 62 4.35 0.77 -16.88
N ASN A 63 4.48 -0.27 -17.70
CA ASN A 63 5.15 -0.15 -19.00
C ASN A 63 4.38 0.72 -19.98
N LEU A 64 3.07 0.83 -19.83
CA LEU A 64 2.25 1.75 -20.61
C LEU A 64 2.30 3.18 -20.08
N GLY A 65 2.99 3.43 -18.98
CA GLY A 65 3.09 4.77 -18.40
C GLY A 65 1.98 5.12 -17.41
N HIS A 66 1.15 4.15 -17.00
CA HIS A 66 0.12 4.40 -16.01
C HIS A 66 0.68 4.32 -14.61
N PRO A 67 0.38 5.30 -13.74
CA PRO A 67 0.79 5.20 -12.34
C PRO A 67 0.00 4.09 -11.63
N VAL A 68 0.69 3.37 -10.75
CA VAL A 68 0.13 2.26 -9.97
C VAL A 68 0.34 2.52 -8.49
N LEU A 69 -0.75 2.38 -7.73
CA LEU A 69 -0.73 2.35 -6.27
C LEU A 69 -1.03 0.91 -5.85
N LEU A 70 -0.15 0.29 -5.09
CA LEU A 70 -0.35 -1.07 -4.60
C LEU A 70 -0.41 -1.06 -3.09
N THR A 71 -1.47 -1.65 -2.54
CA THR A 71 -1.61 -1.81 -1.10
C THR A 71 -1.50 -3.28 -0.73
N ASN A 72 -0.86 -3.53 0.41
CA ASN A 72 -0.76 -4.85 1.01
C ASN A 72 -1.28 -4.77 2.43
N THR A 73 -1.67 -5.93 2.96
CA THR A 73 -2.03 -6.05 4.37
C THR A 73 -0.84 -6.50 5.19
N THR A 74 0.02 -7.36 4.63
CA THR A 74 1.14 -7.92 5.36
C THR A 74 2.44 -7.20 5.08
N LYS A 75 3.34 -7.23 6.06
CA LYS A 75 4.66 -6.64 5.94
C LYS A 75 5.50 -7.31 4.85
N THR A 76 5.44 -8.63 4.76
CA THR A 76 6.17 -9.38 3.73
C THR A 76 5.63 -9.10 2.34
N GLY A 77 4.31 -8.91 2.22
CA GLY A 77 3.68 -8.51 0.95
C GLY A 77 4.18 -7.16 0.47
N GLN A 78 4.21 -6.16 1.36
CA GLN A 78 4.71 -4.84 0.98
C GLN A 78 6.19 -4.89 0.59
N ALA A 79 7.02 -5.63 1.34
CA ALA A 79 8.43 -5.78 1.01
C ALA A 79 8.60 -6.40 -0.38
N ARG A 80 7.77 -7.40 -0.71
CA ARG A 80 7.80 -8.03 -2.04
C ARG A 80 7.40 -7.06 -3.14
N ALA A 81 6.35 -6.28 -2.93
CA ALA A 81 5.90 -5.27 -3.89
C ALA A 81 7.00 -4.25 -4.18
N LYS A 82 7.65 -3.76 -3.13
CA LYS A 82 8.75 -2.80 -3.29
C LYS A 82 9.94 -3.42 -4.02
N ALA A 83 10.26 -4.68 -3.72
CA ALA A 83 11.35 -5.39 -4.40
C ALA A 83 11.07 -5.57 -5.89
N LEU A 84 9.81 -5.82 -6.27
CA LEU A 84 9.44 -6.03 -7.68
C LEU A 84 9.34 -4.74 -8.47
N PHE A 85 8.81 -3.65 -7.88
CA PHE A 85 8.36 -2.50 -8.66
C PHE A 85 9.02 -1.18 -8.28
N LEU A 86 9.59 -1.06 -7.08
CA LEU A 86 10.23 0.17 -6.65
C LEU A 86 11.70 0.19 -7.08
N ASN A 87 11.92 0.37 -8.39
CA ASN A 87 13.22 0.34 -9.02
C ASN A 87 13.36 1.57 -9.93
N GLU A 88 14.52 1.73 -10.58
CA GLU A 88 14.78 2.88 -11.44
C GLU A 88 13.77 3.02 -12.58
N GLN A 89 13.30 1.89 -13.10
CA GLN A 89 12.38 1.88 -14.23
C GLN A 89 11.00 2.43 -13.88
N TYR A 90 10.50 2.13 -12.66
CA TYR A 90 9.11 2.41 -12.27
C TYR A 90 8.96 3.38 -11.10
N GLN A 91 10.04 3.84 -10.49
CA GLN A 91 9.96 4.58 -9.22
C GLN A 91 9.08 5.83 -9.26
N ASP A 92 8.95 6.47 -10.42
CA ASP A 92 8.14 7.68 -10.55
C ASP A 92 6.65 7.36 -10.73
N LEU A 93 6.33 6.13 -11.12
CA LEU A 93 4.97 5.70 -11.40
C LEU A 93 4.41 4.76 -10.33
N PHE A 94 5.28 4.15 -9.52
CA PHE A 94 4.85 3.13 -8.55
C PHE A 94 4.92 3.65 -7.13
N GLN A 95 3.88 3.38 -6.36
CA GLN A 95 3.84 3.64 -4.93
C GLN A 95 3.22 2.45 -4.21
N ALA A 96 3.85 2.01 -3.11
CA ALA A 96 3.33 0.95 -2.26
C ALA A 96 3.09 1.49 -0.86
N VAL A 97 1.90 1.24 -0.33
CA VAL A 97 1.54 1.59 1.04
C VAL A 97 0.70 0.46 1.62
N TYR A 98 0.57 0.42 2.95
CA TYR A 98 -0.35 -0.53 3.57
C TYR A 98 -1.81 -0.12 3.34
N LEU A 99 -2.69 -1.11 3.28
CA LEU A 99 -4.12 -0.84 3.28
C LEU A 99 -4.49 -0.11 4.59
N PRO A 100 -5.31 0.94 4.54
CA PRO A 100 -5.73 1.60 5.77
C PRO A 100 -6.53 0.66 6.66
N ALA A 101 -6.49 0.89 7.97
CA ALA A 101 -7.30 0.14 8.92
C ALA A 101 -8.78 0.27 8.56
N ASP A 102 -9.55 -0.79 8.82
CA ASP A 102 -10.96 -0.87 8.43
C ASP A 102 -11.83 0.01 9.33
N GLN A 103 -11.74 1.31 9.11
CA GLN A 103 -12.58 2.32 9.75
C GLN A 103 -13.01 3.31 8.68
N LYS A 104 -14.30 3.64 8.69
CA LYS A 104 -14.93 4.45 7.64
C LYS A 104 -14.20 5.77 7.37
N HIS A 105 -13.82 6.48 8.43
CA HIS A 105 -13.13 7.77 8.28
C HIS A 105 -11.72 7.62 7.70
N LEU A 106 -11.04 6.50 7.97
CA LEU A 106 -9.72 6.21 7.42
C LEU A 106 -9.80 5.85 5.94
N VAL A 107 -10.78 5.03 5.58
CA VAL A 107 -11.01 4.67 4.17
C VAL A 107 -11.33 5.92 3.35
N ARG A 108 -12.19 6.79 3.89
CA ARG A 108 -12.53 8.05 3.23
C ARG A 108 -11.30 8.95 3.05
N ALA A 109 -10.50 9.09 4.10
CA ALA A 109 -9.28 9.91 4.04
C ALA A 109 -8.27 9.34 3.03
N PHE A 110 -8.18 8.00 2.93
CA PHE A 110 -7.34 7.34 1.96
C PHE A 110 -7.76 7.69 0.52
N PHE A 111 -9.05 7.58 0.23
CA PHE A 111 -9.57 7.96 -1.09
C PHE A 111 -9.33 9.43 -1.41
N GLN A 112 -9.47 10.31 -0.42
CA GLN A 112 -9.21 11.73 -0.61
C GLN A 112 -7.74 12.03 -0.88
N GLN A 113 -6.83 11.31 -0.20
CA GLN A 113 -5.40 11.52 -0.33
C GLN A 113 -4.87 10.99 -1.67
N TYR A 114 -5.24 9.77 -2.03
CA TYR A 114 -4.65 9.10 -3.19
C TYR A 114 -5.48 9.23 -4.46
N GLN A 115 -6.76 9.49 -4.35
CA GLN A 115 -7.68 9.69 -5.49
C GLN A 115 -7.47 8.65 -6.60
N PRO A 116 -7.59 7.35 -6.28
CA PRO A 116 -7.35 6.31 -7.27
C PRO A 116 -8.42 6.32 -8.36
N LYS A 117 -8.01 5.92 -9.56
CA LYS A 117 -8.88 5.86 -10.72
C LYS A 117 -9.80 4.64 -10.69
N ILE A 118 -9.25 3.49 -10.30
CA ILE A 118 -9.95 2.20 -10.23
C ILE A 118 -9.23 1.31 -9.23
N LEU A 119 -9.98 0.44 -8.58
CA LEU A 119 -9.43 -0.56 -7.66
C LEU A 119 -9.55 -1.95 -8.27
N LEU A 120 -8.44 -2.68 -8.31
CA LEU A 120 -8.39 -4.07 -8.72
C LEU A 120 -8.00 -4.92 -7.51
N LEU A 121 -8.88 -5.83 -7.11
CA LEU A 121 -8.62 -6.77 -6.03
C LEU A 121 -7.95 -8.02 -6.60
N VAL A 122 -6.84 -8.42 -6.01
CA VAL A 122 -6.10 -9.61 -6.42
C VAL A 122 -6.41 -10.74 -5.45
N GLU A 123 -6.98 -11.80 -5.98
CA GLU A 123 -7.34 -12.99 -5.19
C GLU A 123 -6.66 -14.25 -5.72
#